data_3d1d645fa2b8ef1839efc760906f42fc
#
_entry.id   3d1d645fa2b8ef1839efc760906f42fc
#
_cell.length_a   1.000
_cell.length_b   1.000
_cell.length_c   1.000
_cell.angle_alpha   90.00
_cell.angle_beta   90.00
_cell.angle_gamma   90.00
#
_symmetry.space_group_name_H-M   'P 1'
#
loop_
_entity.id
_entity.type
_entity.pdbx_description
1 polymer ?
#
loop_
_entity_poly.entity_id
_entity_poly.type
_entity_poly.pdbx_seq_one_letter_code
_entity_poly.pdbx_strand_id
1 'polypeptide(L)'
;MRKKNMLSLFIVCNPNNPTGTALTRRQLKKWVDYANQVDAVILYDAAYEAFITEEDIPHSIYEIEGAKRCAIEFSSFSKTAGFTGTRCGYTVVPAELTIKVSSGERIPAARLTRVKGNPTSEWKVN
;
A
#
# COMPACT_ATOMS: atom_id res chain seq x y z
N MET A 1 -6.30 -19.46 26.17
CA MET A 1 -6.40 -19.27 24.71
C MET A 1 -5.30 -18.31 24.26
N ARG A 2 -4.31 -18.79 23.45
CA ARG A 2 -3.34 -17.87 22.83
C ARG A 2 -4.10 -17.00 21.83
N LYS A 3 -4.15 -15.65 22.06
CA LYS A 3 -4.57 -14.71 21.03
C LYS A 3 -3.61 -14.89 19.85
N LYS A 4 -4.11 -15.44 18.76
CA LYS A 4 -3.39 -15.49 17.49
C LYS A 4 -3.15 -14.04 17.09
N ASN A 5 -1.90 -13.59 17.02
CA ASN A 5 -1.55 -12.29 16.47
C ASN A 5 -1.92 -12.32 14.99
N MET A 6 -3.14 -11.90 14.66
CA MET A 6 -3.59 -11.75 13.29
C MET A 6 -3.25 -10.34 12.84
N LEU A 7 -2.50 -10.22 11.76
CA LEU A 7 -2.34 -8.97 11.06
C LEU A 7 -3.64 -8.64 10.33
N SER A 8 -4.25 -7.51 10.64
CA SER A 8 -5.41 -7.01 9.90
C SER A 8 -4.94 -6.28 8.65
N LEU A 9 -5.55 -6.61 7.50
CA LEU A 9 -5.25 -5.99 6.21
C LEU A 9 -6.51 -5.33 5.65
N PHE A 10 -6.35 -4.11 5.14
CA PHE A 10 -7.37 -3.43 4.33
C PHE A 10 -6.84 -3.27 2.89
N ILE A 11 -7.66 -3.59 1.91
CA ILE A 11 -7.32 -3.39 0.50
C ILE A 11 -8.13 -2.19 0.01
N VAL A 12 -7.44 -1.17 -0.48
CA VAL A 12 -8.03 0.07 -0.99
C VAL A 12 -7.50 0.30 -2.41
N CYS A 13 -8.39 0.26 -3.39
CA CYS A 13 -8.09 0.63 -4.78
C CYS A 13 -8.60 2.05 -5.02
N ASN A 14 -7.71 2.98 -5.35
CA ASN A 14 -8.06 4.40 -5.52
C ASN A 14 -7.23 5.07 -6.63
N PRO A 15 -7.86 5.52 -7.71
CA PRO A 15 -9.28 5.35 -8.10
C PRO A 15 -9.68 3.88 -8.24
N ASN A 16 -10.94 3.57 -7.98
CA ASN A 16 -11.43 2.20 -7.92
C ASN A 16 -11.85 1.65 -9.29
N ASN A 17 -11.42 0.45 -9.58
CA ASN A 17 -11.93 -0.36 -10.67
C ASN A 17 -12.72 -1.55 -10.05
N PRO A 18 -14.01 -1.77 -10.38
CA PRO A 18 -14.71 -1.27 -11.57
C PRO A 18 -15.62 -0.05 -11.35
N THR A 19 -15.72 0.50 -10.13
CA THR A 19 -16.77 1.49 -9.82
C THR A 19 -16.48 2.89 -10.38
N GLY A 20 -15.22 3.21 -10.70
CA GLY A 20 -14.78 4.54 -11.13
C GLY A 20 -14.82 5.60 -10.02
N THR A 21 -15.10 5.20 -8.77
CA THR A 21 -15.12 6.13 -7.64
C THR A 21 -13.71 6.39 -7.12
N ALA A 22 -13.49 7.56 -6.54
CA ALA A 22 -12.24 7.90 -5.89
C ALA A 22 -12.50 8.48 -4.49
N LEU A 23 -11.59 8.16 -3.56
CA LEU A 23 -11.63 8.67 -2.20
C LEU A 23 -10.90 10.01 -2.12
N THR A 24 -11.55 10.98 -1.50
CA THR A 24 -10.93 12.26 -1.19
C THR A 24 -9.87 12.14 -0.11
N ARG A 25 -8.99 13.15 0.01
CA ARG A 25 -7.98 13.24 1.09
C ARG A 25 -8.61 13.04 2.46
N ARG A 26 -9.77 13.68 2.71
CA ARG A 26 -10.49 13.57 3.98
C ARG A 26 -11.00 12.14 4.25
N GLN A 27 -11.48 11.46 3.22
CA GLN A 27 -11.96 10.07 3.35
C GLN A 27 -10.80 9.11 3.59
N LEU A 28 -9.70 9.29 2.83
CA LEU A 28 -8.51 8.46 2.96
C LEU A 28 -7.84 8.64 4.34
N LYS A 29 -7.85 9.87 4.87
CA LYS A 29 -7.34 10.17 6.23
C LYS A 29 -8.04 9.34 7.29
N LYS A 30 -9.36 9.15 7.18
CA LYS A 30 -10.10 8.29 8.13
C LYS A 30 -9.64 6.85 8.10
N TRP A 31 -9.34 6.32 6.90
CA TRP A 31 -8.81 4.96 6.76
C TRP A 31 -7.41 4.83 7.37
N VAL A 32 -6.55 5.82 7.12
CA VAL A 32 -5.18 5.86 7.67
C VAL A 32 -5.22 5.95 9.20
N ASP A 33 -6.07 6.82 9.76
CA ASP A 33 -6.21 6.96 11.21
C ASP A 33 -6.71 5.67 11.86
N TYR A 34 -7.73 5.07 11.26
CA TYR A 34 -8.28 3.80 11.76
C TYR A 34 -7.25 2.67 11.68
N ALA A 35 -6.53 2.55 10.57
CA ALA A 35 -5.49 1.52 10.42
C ALA A 35 -4.39 1.67 11.47
N ASN A 36 -3.93 2.90 11.72
CA ASN A 36 -2.96 3.17 12.80
C ASN A 36 -3.51 2.85 14.19
N GLN A 37 -4.81 3.11 14.42
CA GLN A 37 -5.46 2.84 15.71
C GLN A 37 -5.55 1.34 16.02
N VAL A 38 -5.83 0.52 15.01
CA VAL A 38 -6.03 -0.93 15.19
C VAL A 38 -4.81 -1.78 14.80
N ASP A 39 -3.67 -1.15 14.54
CA ASP A 39 -2.42 -1.81 14.11
C ASP A 39 -2.62 -2.67 12.84
N ALA A 40 -3.38 -2.14 11.87
CA ALA A 40 -3.64 -2.76 10.58
C ALA A 40 -2.72 -2.19 9.49
N VAL A 41 -2.61 -2.93 8.39
CA VAL A 41 -1.88 -2.48 7.19
C VAL A 41 -2.87 -2.25 6.05
N ILE A 42 -2.73 -1.12 5.37
CA ILE A 42 -3.46 -0.79 4.14
C ILE A 42 -2.61 -1.24 2.95
N LEU A 43 -3.17 -2.09 2.09
CA LEU A 43 -2.65 -2.38 0.76
C LEU A 43 -3.35 -1.44 -0.22
N TYR A 44 -2.63 -0.41 -0.66
CA TYR A 44 -3.18 0.66 -1.49
C TYR A 44 -2.82 0.45 -2.95
N ASP A 45 -3.83 0.20 -3.80
CA ASP A 45 -3.66 0.03 -5.23
C ASP A 45 -3.89 1.37 -5.94
N ALA A 46 -2.80 1.96 -6.45
CA ALA A 46 -2.76 3.23 -7.17
C ALA A 46 -2.63 3.04 -8.69
N ALA A 47 -3.02 1.89 -9.24
CA ALA A 47 -2.81 1.59 -10.67
C ALA A 47 -3.47 2.60 -11.63
N TYR A 48 -4.48 3.32 -11.16
CA TYR A 48 -5.23 4.32 -11.95
C TYR A 48 -4.95 5.77 -11.55
N GLU A 49 -3.91 6.05 -10.74
CA GLU A 49 -3.57 7.38 -10.25
C GLU A 49 -3.38 8.43 -11.35
N ALA A 50 -2.85 8.00 -12.52
CA ALA A 50 -2.61 8.89 -13.66
C ALA A 50 -3.88 9.50 -14.27
N PHE A 51 -5.07 8.98 -13.94
CA PHE A 51 -6.35 9.48 -14.41
C PHE A 51 -7.02 10.45 -13.45
N ILE A 52 -6.40 10.75 -12.31
CA ILE A 52 -6.90 11.72 -11.34
C ILE A 52 -6.70 13.13 -11.90
N THR A 53 -7.77 13.93 -11.89
CA THR A 53 -7.79 15.33 -12.34
C THR A 53 -8.23 16.29 -11.24
N GLU A 54 -8.86 15.80 -10.19
CA GLU A 54 -9.38 16.58 -9.07
C GLU A 54 -8.31 16.78 -7.98
N GLU A 55 -8.12 18.00 -7.53
CA GLU A 55 -7.11 18.36 -6.52
C GLU A 55 -7.33 17.71 -5.15
N ASP A 56 -8.59 17.42 -4.79
CA ASP A 56 -8.93 16.80 -3.48
C ASP A 56 -8.68 15.30 -3.45
N ILE A 57 -8.38 14.69 -4.60
CA ILE A 57 -8.07 13.26 -4.69
C ILE A 57 -6.55 13.08 -4.73
N PRO A 58 -5.95 12.35 -3.76
CA PRO A 58 -4.51 12.17 -3.73
C PRO A 58 -4.05 11.17 -4.78
N HIS A 59 -2.91 11.45 -5.42
CA HIS A 59 -2.23 10.52 -6.34
C HIS A 59 -1.51 9.39 -5.61
N SER A 60 -1.11 9.63 -4.38
CA SER A 60 -0.45 8.64 -3.51
C SER A 60 -1.07 8.67 -2.11
N ILE A 61 -1.15 7.50 -1.47
CA ILE A 61 -1.58 7.42 -0.07
C ILE A 61 -0.61 8.16 0.86
N TYR A 62 0.65 8.32 0.45
CA TYR A 62 1.66 8.99 1.26
C TYR A 62 1.52 10.52 1.32
N GLU A 63 0.61 11.09 0.54
CA GLU A 63 0.15 12.47 0.72
C GLU A 63 -0.72 12.64 1.99
N ILE A 64 -1.14 11.52 2.60
CA ILE A 64 -1.93 11.50 3.83
C ILE A 64 -0.99 11.30 5.02
N GLU A 65 -1.06 12.24 5.97
CA GLU A 65 -0.28 12.16 7.19
C GLU A 65 -0.56 10.85 7.96
N GLY A 66 0.51 10.17 8.36
CA GLY A 66 0.45 8.89 9.10
C GLY A 66 0.42 7.66 8.19
N ALA A 67 0.24 7.79 6.88
CA ALA A 67 0.16 6.65 5.97
C ALA A 67 1.46 5.81 5.92
N LYS A 68 2.62 6.44 6.03
CA LYS A 68 3.91 5.73 6.02
C LYS A 68 4.06 4.70 7.13
N ARG A 69 3.26 4.80 8.20
CA ARG A 69 3.29 3.85 9.31
C ARG A 69 2.34 2.67 9.14
N CYS A 70 1.40 2.74 8.18
CA CYS A 70 0.35 1.74 8.04
C CYS A 70 0.02 1.34 6.60
N ALA A 71 0.73 1.85 5.58
CA ALA A 71 0.35 1.57 4.20
C ALA A 71 1.52 1.07 3.35
N ILE A 72 1.20 0.16 2.42
CA ILE A 72 2.02 -0.29 1.30
C ILE A 72 1.30 0.14 0.02
N GLU A 73 2.00 0.84 -0.88
CA GLU A 73 1.43 1.33 -2.13
C GLU A 73 1.93 0.49 -3.31
N PHE A 74 0.99 0.15 -4.19
CA PHE A 74 1.25 -0.55 -5.44
C PHE A 74 0.94 0.37 -6.63
N SER A 75 1.89 0.49 -7.56
CA SER A 75 1.76 1.27 -8.78
C SER A 75 2.06 0.42 -10.01
N SER A 76 1.49 0.82 -11.15
CA SER A 76 1.63 0.08 -12.39
C SER A 76 1.85 1.02 -13.57
N PHE A 77 2.83 0.69 -14.41
CA PHE A 77 3.05 1.40 -15.68
C PHE A 77 2.06 0.99 -16.78
N SER A 78 1.21 -0.02 -16.52
CA SER A 78 0.21 -0.47 -17.49
C SER A 78 -0.74 0.64 -17.93
N LYS A 79 -1.09 1.55 -17.01
CA LYS A 79 -2.00 2.69 -17.27
C LYS A 79 -1.24 3.99 -17.49
N THR A 80 -0.32 4.32 -16.59
CA THR A 80 0.44 5.58 -16.60
C THR A 80 1.26 5.75 -17.87
N ALA A 81 1.91 4.67 -18.37
CA ALA A 81 2.76 4.72 -19.55
C ALA A 81 2.18 3.94 -20.76
N GLY A 82 0.97 3.39 -20.65
CA GLY A 82 0.40 2.54 -21.69
C GLY A 82 1.13 1.20 -21.89
N PHE A 83 1.93 0.77 -20.92
CA PHE A 83 2.81 -0.42 -21.02
C PHE A 83 2.15 -1.71 -20.53
N THR A 84 0.89 -1.92 -20.87
CA THR A 84 0.13 -3.09 -20.39
C THR A 84 0.82 -4.42 -20.74
N GLY A 85 1.38 -4.54 -21.93
CA GLY A 85 2.08 -5.75 -22.39
C GLY A 85 3.45 -5.99 -21.72
N THR A 86 4.10 -4.94 -21.22
CA THR A 86 5.44 -5.01 -20.59
C THR A 86 5.40 -5.62 -19.19
N ARG A 87 4.24 -5.61 -18.52
CA ARG A 87 4.04 -6.16 -17.16
C ARG A 87 5.02 -5.58 -16.13
N CYS A 88 5.10 -4.26 -16.07
CA CYS A 88 5.97 -3.51 -15.15
C CYS A 88 5.16 -2.72 -14.13
N GLY A 89 5.62 -2.71 -12.90
CA GLY A 89 5.07 -1.94 -11.79
C GLY A 89 6.06 -1.87 -10.64
N TYR A 90 5.71 -1.16 -9.59
CA TYR A 90 6.54 -1.06 -8.39
C TYR A 90 5.68 -1.06 -7.13
N THR A 91 6.31 -1.39 -6.02
CA THR A 91 5.71 -1.37 -4.69
C THR A 91 6.54 -0.50 -3.77
N VAL A 92 5.88 0.39 -3.05
CA VAL A 92 6.53 1.23 -2.04
C VAL A 92 6.21 0.68 -0.65
N VAL A 93 7.27 0.31 0.08
CA VAL A 93 7.19 -0.15 1.47
C VAL A 93 8.00 0.82 2.33
N PRO A 94 7.36 1.73 3.08
CA PRO A 94 8.07 2.72 3.88
C PRO A 94 8.93 2.08 4.97
N ALA A 95 10.07 2.69 5.29
CA ALA A 95 10.94 2.24 6.37
C ALA A 95 10.25 2.35 7.74
N GLU A 96 9.32 3.30 7.87
CA GLU A 96 8.54 3.55 9.10
C GLU A 96 7.47 2.48 9.35
N LEU A 97 7.08 1.72 8.32
CA LEU A 97 6.11 0.66 8.47
C LEU A 97 6.73 -0.53 9.20
N THR A 98 6.23 -0.81 10.38
CA THR A 98 6.59 -2.00 11.16
C THR A 98 5.39 -2.87 11.39
N ILE A 99 5.58 -4.17 11.43
CA ILE A 99 4.55 -5.16 11.71
C ILE A 99 4.95 -6.02 12.89
N LYS A 100 3.96 -6.47 13.65
CA LYS A 100 4.15 -7.36 14.78
C LYS A 100 4.16 -8.81 14.30
N VAL A 101 5.26 -9.50 14.52
CA VAL A 101 5.40 -10.92 14.17
C VAL A 101 4.94 -11.82 15.32
N SER A 102 4.84 -13.12 15.07
CA SER A 102 4.31 -14.11 16.04
C SER A 102 5.10 -14.19 17.35
N SER A 103 6.37 -13.77 17.36
CA SER A 103 7.17 -13.63 18.58
C SER A 103 6.73 -12.46 19.48
N GLY A 104 5.89 -11.55 18.97
CA GLY A 104 5.51 -10.29 19.62
C GLY A 104 6.44 -9.12 19.33
N GLU A 105 7.56 -9.37 18.66
CA GLU A 105 8.49 -8.33 18.21
C GLU A 105 7.91 -7.55 17.03
N ARG A 106 8.27 -6.25 16.91
CA ARG A 106 7.97 -5.44 15.71
C ARG A 106 9.20 -5.40 14.81
N ILE A 107 9.00 -5.75 13.56
CA ILE A 107 10.06 -5.71 12.54
C ILE A 107 9.64 -4.79 11.38
N PRO A 108 10.60 -4.14 10.69
CA PRO A 108 10.29 -3.41 9.46
C PRO A 108 9.59 -4.30 8.44
N ALA A 109 8.48 -3.85 7.88
CA ALA A 109 7.73 -4.60 6.88
C ALA A 109 8.57 -4.94 5.65
N ALA A 110 9.51 -4.09 5.28
CA ALA A 110 10.46 -4.31 4.19
C ALA A 110 11.32 -5.60 4.37
N ARG A 111 11.48 -6.09 5.59
CA ARG A 111 12.17 -7.38 5.84
C ARG A 111 11.36 -8.60 5.39
N LEU A 112 10.03 -8.47 5.28
CA LEU A 112 9.15 -9.56 4.86
C LEU A 112 9.01 -9.65 3.34
N THR A 113 9.38 -8.62 2.62
CA THR A 113 9.32 -8.60 1.14
C THR A 113 10.43 -9.43 0.48
N ARG A 114 11.28 -10.09 1.27
CA ARG A 114 12.25 -11.05 0.77
C ARG A 114 11.54 -12.33 0.33
N VAL A 115 10.89 -12.28 -0.83
CA VAL A 115 10.35 -13.46 -1.48
C VAL A 115 11.53 -14.32 -1.92
N LYS A 116 11.70 -15.49 -1.28
CA LYS A 116 12.49 -16.57 -1.84
C LYS A 116 11.77 -17.06 -3.10
N GLY A 117 12.11 -16.55 -4.24
CA GLY A 117 11.53 -17.00 -5.50
C GLY A 117 12.19 -16.30 -6.68
N ASN A 118 12.57 -17.07 -7.63
CA ASN A 118 13.06 -16.76 -8.97
C ASN A 118 13.92 -15.47 -9.12
N PRO A 119 15.19 -15.58 -9.47
CA PRO A 119 16.15 -14.44 -9.53
C PRO A 119 15.75 -13.27 -10.44
N THR A 120 14.71 -13.42 -11.25
CA THR A 120 14.20 -12.38 -12.16
C THR A 120 13.24 -11.38 -11.51
N SER A 121 12.92 -11.54 -10.22
CA SER A 121 11.97 -10.68 -9.50
C SER A 121 12.56 -9.99 -8.27
N GLU A 122 13.88 -10.00 -8.09
CA GLU A 122 14.51 -9.31 -6.98
C GLU A 122 14.59 -7.79 -7.24
N TRP A 123 13.61 -7.05 -6.75
CA TRP A 123 13.73 -5.61 -6.57
C TRP A 123 14.40 -5.35 -5.23
N LYS A 124 15.67 -4.96 -5.25
CA LYS A 124 16.36 -4.44 -4.07
C LYS A 124 15.95 -2.98 -3.90
N VAL A 125 15.20 -2.70 -2.85
CA VAL A 125 15.08 -1.34 -2.33
C VAL A 125 16.26 -1.17 -1.35
N ASN A 126 17.23 -0.35 -1.72
CA ASN A 126 18.28 0.11 -0.83
C ASN A 126 17.75 1.20 0.10
#